data_f1ba1f3a7b5bced328542a6bcdff8752
#
_entry.id   f1ba1f3a7b5bced328542a6bcdff8752
#
_cell.length_a   1.000
_cell.length_b   1.000
_cell.length_c   1.000
_cell.angle_alpha   90.00
_cell.angle_beta   90.00
_cell.angle_gamma   90.00
#
_symmetry.space_group_name_H-M   'P 1'
#
loop_
_entity.id
_entity.type
_entity.pdbx_description
1 polymer ?
#
loop_
_entity_poly.entity_id
_entity_poly.type
_entity_poly.pdbx_seq_one_letter_code
_entity_poly.pdbx_strand_id
1 'polypeptide(L)'
;MHNTGTIDSIANVIFVGGQNRFATPNASFLFHGVSMNMQGGCSRTILKESLSRLEGMENRIAHTVSKHSKLTEAELTALFLQGEGRDVEFALNKEIIQEIRIPSVRIIILYTYV
;
A
#
# COMPACT_ATOMS: atom_id res chain seq x y z
N MET A 1 3.70 -9.90 8.83
CA MET A 1 2.57 -9.33 8.06
C MET A 1 2.18 -10.24 6.91
N HIS A 2 0.91 -10.51 6.76
CA HIS A 2 0.41 -11.40 5.73
C HIS A 2 -0.78 -10.76 5.02
N ASN A 3 -0.64 -10.48 3.72
CA ASN A 3 -1.75 -9.96 2.92
C ASN A 3 -2.60 -11.12 2.41
N THR A 4 -3.82 -11.24 2.91
CA THR A 4 -4.78 -12.26 2.51
C THR A 4 -5.88 -11.71 1.59
N GLY A 5 -5.77 -10.47 1.17
CA GLY A 5 -6.75 -9.80 0.33
C GLY A 5 -6.13 -8.63 -0.41
N THR A 6 -6.57 -7.40 -0.12
CA THR A 6 -6.06 -6.19 -0.75
C THR A 6 -5.51 -5.23 0.30
N ILE A 7 -4.34 -4.67 0.02
CA ILE A 7 -3.74 -3.60 0.84
C ILE A 7 -3.73 -2.33 0.00
N ASP A 8 -4.38 -1.29 0.51
CA ASP A 8 -4.57 -0.03 -0.19
C ASP A 8 -3.73 1.10 0.41
N SER A 9 -3.15 1.93 -0.47
CA SER A 9 -2.61 3.24 -0.14
C SER A 9 -1.76 3.28 1.15
N ILE A 10 -2.23 4.00 2.19
CA ILE A 10 -1.51 4.17 3.45
C ILE A 10 -1.27 2.84 4.18
N ALA A 11 -2.14 1.86 3.97
CA ALA A 11 -1.95 0.53 4.56
C ALA A 11 -0.67 -0.15 4.06
N ASN A 12 -0.18 0.21 2.88
CA ASN A 12 1.12 -0.27 2.38
C ASN A 12 2.28 0.18 3.27
N VAL A 13 2.19 1.37 3.85
CA VAL A 13 3.22 1.87 4.77
C VAL A 13 3.27 1.00 6.03
N ILE A 14 2.11 0.64 6.55
CA ILE A 14 2.00 -0.23 7.73
C ILE A 14 2.52 -1.63 7.39
N PHE A 15 2.15 -2.14 6.24
CA PHE A 15 2.54 -3.48 5.78
C PHE A 15 4.07 -3.60 5.65
N VAL A 16 4.72 -2.66 4.97
CA VAL A 16 6.17 -2.72 4.77
C VAL A 16 6.97 -2.45 6.06
N GLY A 17 6.30 -1.99 7.12
CA GLY A 17 6.91 -1.87 8.44
C GLY A 17 7.18 -3.21 9.10
N GLY A 18 6.55 -4.29 8.64
CA GLY A 18 6.82 -5.63 9.14
C GLY A 18 8.10 -6.21 8.58
N GLN A 19 8.86 -6.95 9.39
CA GLN A 19 10.10 -7.58 8.93
C GLN A 19 9.82 -8.79 8.02
N ASN A 20 8.82 -9.58 8.38
CA ASN A 20 8.43 -10.76 7.61
C ASN A 20 7.10 -10.45 6.92
N ARG A 21 7.12 -10.41 5.60
CA ARG A 21 5.95 -10.01 4.82
C ARG A 21 5.61 -11.08 3.80
N PHE A 22 4.36 -11.52 3.82
CA PHE A 22 3.85 -12.59 2.97
C PHE A 22 2.55 -12.15 2.31
N ALA A 23 2.16 -12.84 1.25
CA ALA A 23 0.85 -12.65 0.63
C ALA A 23 0.32 -13.97 0.09
N THR A 24 -1.01 -14.12 0.10
CA THR A 24 -1.64 -15.26 -0.55
C THR A 24 -1.57 -15.11 -2.07
N PRO A 25 -1.70 -16.21 -2.84
CA PRO A 25 -1.55 -16.13 -4.31
C PRO A 25 -2.47 -15.16 -5.02
N ASN A 26 -3.65 -14.87 -4.45
CA ASN A 26 -4.63 -13.98 -5.06
C ASN A 26 -4.68 -12.59 -4.43
N ALA A 27 -3.75 -12.27 -3.55
CA ALA A 27 -3.70 -10.98 -2.90
C ALA A 27 -3.27 -9.87 -3.88
N SER A 28 -3.61 -8.64 -3.55
CA SER A 28 -3.24 -7.48 -4.36
C SER A 28 -2.78 -6.32 -3.49
N PHE A 29 -2.08 -5.39 -4.11
CA PHE A 29 -1.57 -4.18 -3.49
C PHE A 29 -1.97 -2.99 -4.36
N LEU A 30 -2.67 -2.04 -3.78
CA LEU A 30 -3.13 -0.86 -4.51
C LEU A 30 -2.36 0.37 -4.06
N PHE A 31 -1.73 1.02 -5.02
CA PHE A 31 -1.05 2.29 -4.81
C PHE A 31 -1.85 3.35 -5.56
N HIS A 32 -2.40 4.31 -4.83
CA HIS A 32 -3.09 5.45 -5.43
C HIS A 32 -2.77 6.72 -4.66
N GLY A 33 -3.00 7.84 -5.31
CA GLY A 33 -2.73 9.14 -4.72
C GLY A 33 -3.65 9.45 -3.54
N VAL A 34 -3.22 10.38 -2.72
CA VAL A 34 -4.00 10.89 -1.61
C VAL A 34 -5.05 11.85 -2.13
N SER A 35 -6.23 11.85 -1.52
CA SER A 35 -7.29 12.78 -1.85
C SER A 35 -7.75 13.55 -0.63
N MET A 36 -8.41 14.68 -0.84
CA MET A 36 -9.04 15.43 0.24
C MET A 36 -10.35 16.03 -0.25
N ASN A 37 -11.28 16.20 0.68
CA ASN A 37 -12.52 16.89 0.39
C ASN A 37 -12.32 18.40 0.59
N MET A 38 -12.81 19.19 -0.35
CA MET A 38 -12.80 20.64 -0.26
C MET A 38 -14.22 21.14 -0.09
N GLN A 39 -14.47 21.94 0.95
CA GLN A 39 -15.78 22.48 1.25
C GLN A 39 -15.74 24.00 1.14
N GLY A 40 -16.81 24.58 0.61
CA GLY A 40 -16.96 26.02 0.47
C GLY A 40 -16.21 26.60 -0.72
N GLY A 41 -16.00 27.92 -0.70
CA GLY A 41 -15.30 28.64 -1.74
C GLY A 41 -13.81 28.26 -1.76
N CYS A 42 -13.21 28.35 -2.94
CA CYS A 42 -11.83 27.96 -3.15
C CYS A 42 -11.08 29.05 -3.91
N SER A 43 -10.06 29.61 -3.28
CA SER A 43 -9.17 30.59 -3.92
C SER A 43 -7.98 29.88 -4.56
N ARG A 44 -7.23 30.63 -5.39
CA ARG A 44 -5.98 30.12 -5.97
C ARG A 44 -5.01 29.66 -4.86
N THR A 45 -4.90 30.45 -3.80
CA THR A 45 -4.01 30.14 -2.68
C THR A 45 -4.43 28.85 -1.98
N ILE A 46 -5.72 28.65 -1.73
CA ILE A 46 -6.24 27.43 -1.11
C ILE A 46 -5.97 26.22 -1.98
N LEU A 47 -6.17 26.33 -3.29
CA LEU A 47 -5.85 25.25 -4.23
C LEU A 47 -4.38 24.89 -4.19
N LYS A 48 -3.52 25.89 -4.18
CA LYS A 48 -2.08 25.69 -4.15
C LYS A 48 -1.62 25.02 -2.85
N GLU A 49 -2.13 25.48 -1.73
CA GLU A 49 -1.84 24.90 -0.42
C GLU A 49 -2.31 23.45 -0.32
N SER A 50 -3.52 23.19 -0.84
CA SER A 50 -4.09 21.83 -0.83
C SER A 50 -3.27 20.88 -1.68
N LEU A 51 -2.89 21.31 -2.89
CA LEU A 51 -2.03 20.52 -3.77
C LEU A 51 -0.68 20.24 -3.12
N SER A 52 -0.06 21.25 -2.55
CA SER A 52 1.23 21.09 -1.86
C SER A 52 1.15 20.10 -0.70
N ARG A 53 0.04 20.13 0.04
CA ARG A 53 -0.20 19.21 1.15
C ARG A 53 -0.36 17.78 0.67
N LEU A 54 -1.13 17.56 -0.41
CA LEU A 54 -1.31 16.24 -1.01
C LEU A 54 0.01 15.68 -1.51
N GLU A 55 0.79 16.48 -2.23
CA GLU A 55 2.10 16.06 -2.73
C GLU A 55 3.06 15.72 -1.59
N GLY A 56 3.03 16.49 -0.51
CA GLY A 56 3.84 16.21 0.67
C GLY A 56 3.49 14.88 1.32
N MET A 57 2.20 14.55 1.39
CA MET A 57 1.74 13.25 1.91
C MET A 57 2.20 12.10 1.01
N GLU A 58 2.03 12.24 -0.29
CA GLU A 58 2.45 11.24 -1.28
C GLU A 58 3.95 11.02 -1.24
N ASN A 59 4.73 12.07 -1.11
CA ASN A 59 6.18 11.98 -1.00
C ASN A 59 6.61 11.22 0.26
N ARG A 60 5.94 11.43 1.38
CA ARG A 60 6.24 10.70 2.61
C ARG A 60 5.92 9.21 2.49
N ILE A 61 4.79 8.87 1.87
CA ILE A 61 4.43 7.47 1.61
C ILE A 61 5.46 6.82 0.69
N ALA A 62 5.80 7.50 -0.41
CA ALA A 62 6.77 7.01 -1.37
C ALA A 62 8.15 6.79 -0.74
N HIS A 63 8.58 7.72 0.09
CA HIS A 63 9.85 7.62 0.78
C HIS A 63 9.89 6.41 1.72
N THR A 64 8.84 6.21 2.50
CA THR A 64 8.76 5.09 3.44
C THR A 64 8.73 3.75 2.71
N VAL A 65 7.89 3.63 1.69
CA VAL A 65 7.79 2.37 0.93
C VAL A 65 9.08 2.07 0.19
N SER A 66 9.74 3.08 -0.39
CA SER A 66 10.99 2.87 -1.11
C SER A 66 12.13 2.38 -0.22
N LYS A 67 12.14 2.79 1.04
CA LYS A 67 13.14 2.32 2.01
C LYS A 67 13.01 0.84 2.36
N HIS A 68 11.81 0.28 2.25
CA HIS A 68 11.51 -1.09 2.67
C HIS A 68 11.21 -2.04 1.50
N SER A 69 11.45 -1.59 0.28
CA SER A 69 11.21 -2.38 -0.93
C SER A 69 12.24 -2.02 -2.00
N LYS A 70 12.11 -2.62 -3.18
CA LYS A 70 12.92 -2.26 -4.35
C LYS A 70 12.26 -1.19 -5.22
N LEU A 71 11.10 -0.68 -4.82
CA LEU A 71 10.45 0.40 -5.53
C LEU A 71 11.19 1.71 -5.28
N THR A 72 11.46 2.47 -6.34
CA THR A 72 12.00 3.82 -6.23
C THR A 72 10.87 4.80 -5.95
N GLU A 73 11.20 5.98 -5.43
CA GLU A 73 10.21 7.03 -5.23
C GLU A 73 9.56 7.46 -6.54
N ALA A 74 10.32 7.49 -7.64
CA ALA A 74 9.80 7.81 -8.96
C ALA A 74 8.79 6.78 -9.44
N GLU A 75 9.08 5.48 -9.24
CA GLU A 75 8.13 4.40 -9.58
C GLU A 75 6.85 4.52 -8.77
N LEU A 76 6.94 4.83 -7.49
CA LEU A 76 5.78 4.99 -6.61
C LEU A 76 4.93 6.19 -7.00
N THR A 77 5.55 7.31 -7.36
CA THR A 77 4.83 8.49 -7.85
C THR A 77 4.04 8.15 -9.11
N ALA A 78 4.62 7.38 -10.02
CA ALA A 78 3.93 6.92 -11.22
C ALA A 78 2.75 6.00 -10.88
N LEU A 79 2.92 5.09 -9.91
CA LEU A 79 1.85 4.19 -9.46
C LEU A 79 0.69 4.97 -8.83
N PHE A 80 0.96 6.02 -8.07
CA PHE A 80 -0.08 6.86 -7.49
C PHE A 80 -0.98 7.49 -8.56
N LEU A 81 -0.38 7.90 -9.69
CA LEU A 81 -1.13 8.50 -10.79
C LEU A 81 -1.94 7.48 -11.57
N GLN A 82 -1.48 6.23 -11.65
CA GLN A 82 -2.17 5.16 -12.36
C GLN A 82 -3.40 4.65 -11.62
N GLY A 83 -3.33 4.57 -10.29
CA GLY A 83 -4.42 4.09 -9.47
C GLY A 83 -4.82 2.64 -9.73
N GLU A 84 -3.88 1.80 -10.14
CA GLU A 84 -4.14 0.41 -10.46
C GLU A 84 -3.59 -0.53 -9.39
N GLY A 85 -4.30 -1.64 -9.15
CA GLY A 85 -3.82 -2.70 -8.28
C GLY A 85 -2.67 -3.47 -8.90
N ARG A 86 -1.78 -3.97 -8.06
CA ARG A 86 -0.66 -4.83 -8.47
C ARG A 86 -0.80 -6.19 -7.80
N ASP A 87 -0.36 -7.23 -8.51
CA ASP A 87 -0.48 -8.60 -8.04
C ASP A 87 0.71 -9.02 -7.16
N VAL A 88 0.67 -10.27 -6.69
CA VAL A 88 1.70 -10.82 -5.82
C VAL A 88 3.04 -10.99 -6.51
N GLU A 89 3.04 -11.25 -7.83
CA GLU A 89 4.29 -11.36 -8.59
C GLU A 89 5.04 -10.03 -8.61
N PHE A 90 4.31 -8.94 -8.83
CA PHE A 90 4.87 -7.60 -8.74
C PHE A 90 5.43 -7.34 -7.33
N ALA A 91 4.66 -7.69 -6.30
CA ALA A 91 5.06 -7.48 -4.91
C ALA A 91 6.31 -8.29 -4.55
N LEU A 92 6.42 -9.51 -5.07
CA LEU A 92 7.59 -10.36 -4.86
C LEU A 92 8.82 -9.78 -5.56
N ASN A 93 8.68 -9.37 -6.83
CA ASN A 93 9.78 -8.81 -7.61
C ASN A 93 10.30 -7.50 -7.02
N LYS A 94 9.43 -6.69 -6.46
CA LYS A 94 9.78 -5.41 -5.84
C LYS A 94 10.09 -5.51 -4.34
N GLU A 95 10.14 -6.73 -3.82
CA GLU A 95 10.43 -7.01 -2.42
C GLU A 95 9.50 -6.30 -1.42
N ILE A 96 8.25 -6.08 -1.84
CA ILE A 96 7.18 -5.70 -0.93
C ILE A 96 6.89 -6.87 -0.01
N ILE A 97 6.95 -8.09 -0.57
CA ILE A 97 6.85 -9.35 0.19
C ILE A 97 8.09 -10.19 -0.05
N GLN A 98 8.39 -11.10 0.87
CA GLN A 98 9.48 -12.06 0.73
C GLN A 98 9.00 -13.39 0.15
N GLU A 99 7.73 -13.74 0.35
CA GLU A 99 7.22 -15.05 -0.04
C GLU A 99 5.71 -14.99 -0.29
N ILE A 100 5.27 -15.79 -1.27
CA ILE A 100 3.85 -16.06 -1.52
C ILE A 100 3.51 -17.32 -0.73
N ARG A 101 2.52 -17.23 0.19
CA ARG A 101 2.20 -18.35 1.07
C ARG A 101 0.75 -18.29 1.53
N ILE A 102 0.18 -19.46 1.80
CA ILE A 102 -1.16 -19.60 2.38
C ILE A 102 -1.03 -19.65 3.89
N PRO A 103 -1.79 -18.82 4.66
CA PRO A 103 -1.74 -18.85 6.12
C PRO A 103 -2.22 -20.21 6.65
N SER A 104 -1.62 -20.66 7.75
CA SER A 104 -2.06 -21.86 8.46
C SER A 104 -3.26 -21.51 9.35
N VAL A 105 -4.35 -22.27 9.22
CA VAL A 105 -5.59 -22.06 10.00
C VAL A 105 -6.00 -23.29 10.77
N ARG A 106 -5.11 -24.23 10.97
CA ARG A 106 -5.41 -25.54 11.60
C ARG A 106 -6.03 -25.45 12.98
N ILE A 107 -5.75 -24.42 13.74
CA ILE A 107 -6.23 -24.28 15.12
C ILE A 107 -7.74 -24.11 15.18
N ILE A 108 -8.31 -23.45 14.20
CA ILE A 108 -9.75 -23.14 14.15
C ILE A 108 -10.60 -24.39 14.10
N ILE A 109 -10.10 -25.43 13.45
CA ILE A 109 -10.84 -26.69 13.23
C ILE A 109 -11.08 -27.44 14.55
N LEU A 110 -10.16 -27.34 15.50
CA LEU A 110 -10.24 -28.10 16.75
C LEU A 110 -11.40 -27.68 17.65
N TYR A 111 -11.83 -26.44 17.57
CA TYR A 111 -12.89 -25.90 18.40
C TYR A 111 -14.28 -26.17 17.86
N THR A 112 -14.37 -26.64 16.66
CA THR A 112 -15.64 -26.93 16.00
C THR A 112 -16.33 -28.14 16.61
N TYR A 113 -15.59 -29.02 17.26
CA TYR A 113 -16.07 -30.29 17.79
C TYR A 113 -16.35 -30.26 19.28
N VAL A 114 -16.18 -29.14 19.88
CA VAL A 114 -16.45 -28.97 21.30
C VAL A 114 -17.81 -28.30 21.49
#